data_d8966aed52c0f6ff11f267d389dc3cb9
#
_entry.id   d8966aed52c0f6ff11f267d389dc3cb9
#
_cell.length_a   1.000
_cell.length_b   1.000
_cell.length_c   1.000
_cell.angle_alpha   90.00
_cell.angle_beta   90.00
_cell.angle_gamma   90.00
#
_symmetry.space_group_name_H-M   'P 1'
#
loop_
_entity.id
_entity.type
_entity.pdbx_description
1 polymer ?
#
loop_
_entity_poly.entity_id
_entity_poly.type
_entity_poly.pdbx_seq_one_letter_code
_entity_poly.pdbx_strand_id
1 'polypeptide(L)'
;MKNLLNRKDKKQPKKLPTRITNDTVAQHREKVLAAGRKHKYPIQYTKRRLVWITMFVSVAILAIFVGLGWAQLYLWKDTSDIAYRITKILPLPVANIDGENANYSDYLLYHRSSLAVLQAQGQSDQKDKVKFYQNQSINKALEVAYAKRLARENNITVDDNKVQDLIKKQQESSKLSQSAYESVVKDNLHWSMDELKIAMKYTLLKQEVSFKIDKTADDLVSTIQNKVKSGKSLKDIADEMGNKVQSVFNLSVSADNSDGGLTKSATLLAKGKISEPLKTLAGDGYYFVTLNSLEDNTVNYSYVKVPLTEFNNRFNYLKNNNKVK
;
A
#
# COMPACT_ATOMS: atom_id res chain seq x y z
N MET A 1 49.16 -5.51 27.38
CA MET A 1 49.90 -5.09 28.58
C MET A 1 49.12 -5.47 29.80
N LYS A 2 49.69 -6.45 30.49
CA LYS A 2 49.87 -6.68 31.94
C LYS A 2 48.61 -6.77 32.82
N ASN A 3 48.41 -8.05 33.24
CA ASN A 3 48.09 -8.45 34.62
C ASN A 3 46.70 -8.19 35.18
N LEU A 4 45.80 -9.15 34.94
CA LEU A 4 44.67 -9.46 35.82
C LEU A 4 44.53 -11.00 35.99
N LEU A 5 45.62 -11.65 36.38
CA LEU A 5 45.62 -13.03 36.83
C LEU A 5 46.41 -13.05 38.16
N ASN A 6 45.72 -13.14 39.25
CA ASN A 6 46.07 -13.83 40.48
C ASN A 6 45.52 -13.14 41.74
N ARG A 7 44.25 -13.42 42.06
CA ARG A 7 43.85 -13.41 43.50
C ARG A 7 43.36 -14.82 43.83
N LYS A 8 44.29 -15.68 44.12
CA LYS A 8 44.04 -16.84 44.97
C LYS A 8 43.78 -16.33 46.37
N ASP A 9 42.53 -16.18 46.76
CA ASP A 9 42.15 -15.99 48.15
C ASP A 9 42.65 -17.23 48.92
N LYS A 10 43.74 -17.05 49.69
CA LYS A 10 44.18 -17.99 50.67
C LYS A 10 43.09 -18.10 51.73
N LYS A 11 42.26 -19.14 51.64
CA LYS A 11 41.34 -19.51 52.71
C LYS A 11 42.18 -19.78 53.94
N GLN A 12 42.14 -18.88 54.92
CA GLN A 12 42.71 -19.13 56.24
C GLN A 12 42.08 -20.39 56.80
N PRO A 13 42.88 -21.27 57.47
CA PRO A 13 42.33 -22.48 58.07
C PRO A 13 41.35 -22.03 59.17
N LYS A 14 40.11 -22.43 59.09
CA LYS A 14 39.12 -22.22 60.14
C LYS A 14 39.60 -22.93 61.40
N LYS A 15 39.93 -22.18 62.46
CA LYS A 15 40.18 -22.69 63.77
C LYS A 15 38.98 -23.52 64.20
N LEU A 16 39.22 -24.80 64.47
CA LEU A 16 38.25 -25.71 65.02
C LEU A 16 37.90 -25.22 66.47
N PRO A 17 36.63 -25.20 66.83
CA PRO A 17 36.25 -24.80 68.16
C PRO A 17 36.81 -25.77 69.16
N THR A 18 37.47 -25.29 70.19
CA THR A 18 38.19 -26.04 71.25
C THR A 18 37.25 -26.77 72.21
N ARG A 19 35.98 -26.55 72.12
CA ARG A 19 34.93 -27.17 72.97
C ARG A 19 33.68 -27.45 72.12
N ILE A 20 33.22 -28.69 72.20
CA ILE A 20 31.99 -29.13 71.53
C ILE A 20 30.83 -28.67 72.47
N THR A 21 30.04 -27.73 72.01
CA THR A 21 28.81 -27.23 72.65
C THR A 21 27.60 -27.65 71.82
N ASN A 22 26.42 -27.64 72.42
CA ASN A 22 25.16 -27.97 71.69
C ASN A 22 25.00 -27.01 70.52
N ASP A 23 25.42 -25.77 70.59
CA ASP A 23 25.36 -24.76 69.49
C ASP A 23 26.32 -25.11 68.34
N THR A 24 27.52 -25.62 68.63
CA THR A 24 28.48 -26.05 67.57
C THR A 24 28.00 -27.30 66.86
N VAL A 25 27.31 -28.21 67.57
CA VAL A 25 26.68 -29.39 66.96
C VAL A 25 25.47 -29.00 66.08
N ALA A 26 24.63 -28.07 66.58
CA ALA A 26 23.52 -27.56 65.80
C ALA A 26 23.95 -26.86 64.52
N GLN A 27 24.99 -26.00 64.60
CA GLN A 27 25.57 -25.35 63.43
C GLN A 27 26.18 -26.33 62.43
N HIS A 28 26.83 -27.39 62.92
CA HIS A 28 27.41 -28.41 62.05
C HIS A 28 26.32 -29.23 61.36
N ARG A 29 25.28 -29.58 62.12
CA ARG A 29 24.09 -30.27 61.58
C ARG A 29 23.40 -29.44 60.49
N GLU A 30 23.20 -28.18 60.73
CA GLU A 30 22.65 -27.28 59.72
C GLU A 30 23.50 -27.20 58.43
N LYS A 31 24.83 -27.10 58.58
CA LYS A 31 25.76 -27.11 57.43
C LYS A 31 25.70 -28.41 56.63
N VAL A 32 25.64 -29.54 57.29
CA VAL A 32 25.53 -30.86 56.65
C VAL A 32 24.16 -31.02 55.97
N LEU A 33 23.08 -30.59 56.64
CA LEU A 33 21.76 -30.64 56.08
C LEU A 33 21.62 -29.69 54.88
N ALA A 34 22.19 -28.48 54.95
CA ALA A 34 22.22 -27.54 53.84
C ALA A 34 23.00 -28.08 52.63
N ALA A 35 24.16 -28.71 52.86
CA ALA A 35 24.91 -29.38 51.82
C ALA A 35 24.15 -30.57 51.21
N GLY A 36 23.50 -31.36 52.04
CA GLY A 36 22.66 -32.48 51.60
C GLY A 36 21.44 -32.02 50.76
N ARG A 37 20.79 -30.94 51.19
CA ARG A 37 19.69 -30.32 50.44
C ARG A 37 20.17 -29.81 49.06
N LYS A 38 21.36 -29.24 49.03
CA LYS A 38 21.93 -28.76 47.76
C LYS A 38 22.21 -29.90 46.77
N HIS A 39 22.62 -31.08 47.29
CA HIS A 39 22.84 -32.29 46.47
C HIS A 39 21.53 -32.98 46.08
N LYS A 40 20.57 -33.08 47.02
CA LYS A 40 19.30 -33.79 46.82
C LYS A 40 18.31 -33.03 45.96
N TYR A 41 18.38 -31.70 45.96
CA TYR A 41 17.47 -30.80 45.20
C TYR A 41 18.26 -29.75 44.40
N PRO A 42 19.09 -30.14 43.42
CA PRO A 42 19.92 -29.20 42.66
C PRO A 42 19.07 -28.17 41.89
N ILE A 43 17.84 -28.53 41.50
CA ILE A 43 16.93 -27.69 40.74
C ILE A 43 16.48 -26.42 41.49
N GLN A 44 16.37 -26.51 42.84
CA GLN A 44 15.94 -25.35 43.64
C GLN A 44 17.00 -24.23 43.72
N TYR A 45 18.26 -24.57 43.55
CA TYR A 45 19.36 -23.56 43.54
C TYR A 45 19.71 -23.05 42.15
N THR A 46 19.14 -23.67 41.10
CA THR A 46 19.40 -23.30 39.69
C THR A 46 18.22 -22.56 39.03
N LYS A 47 17.13 -22.29 39.75
CA LYS A 47 15.92 -21.63 39.19
C LYS A 47 16.25 -20.35 38.41
N ARG A 48 17.10 -19.46 38.93
CA ARG A 48 17.51 -18.25 38.23
C ARG A 48 18.31 -18.57 36.97
N ARG A 49 19.21 -19.54 36.98
CA ARG A 49 19.96 -19.97 35.78
C ARG A 49 19.02 -20.55 34.71
N LEU A 50 18.08 -21.38 35.15
CA LEU A 50 17.10 -22.00 34.24
C LEU A 50 16.25 -20.94 33.59
N VAL A 51 15.75 -19.96 34.34
CA VAL A 51 14.97 -18.81 33.80
C VAL A 51 15.78 -18.02 32.78
N TRP A 52 17.06 -17.73 33.09
CA TRP A 52 17.90 -17.02 32.10
C TRP A 52 18.19 -17.88 30.85
N ILE A 53 18.43 -19.17 30.98
CA ILE A 53 18.65 -20.07 29.85
C ILE A 53 17.38 -20.15 28.98
N THR A 54 16.18 -20.34 29.58
CA THR A 54 14.94 -20.38 28.84
C THR A 54 14.67 -19.06 28.16
N MET A 55 14.92 -17.91 28.82
CA MET A 55 14.78 -16.60 28.23
C MET A 55 15.71 -16.40 27.01
N PHE A 56 17.03 -16.80 27.15
CA PHE A 56 17.97 -16.72 26.04
C PHE A 56 17.58 -17.62 24.87
N VAL A 57 17.14 -18.86 25.16
CA VAL A 57 16.68 -19.80 24.14
C VAL A 57 15.42 -19.25 23.43
N SER A 58 14.45 -18.70 24.19
CA SER A 58 13.25 -18.09 23.59
C SER A 58 13.59 -16.89 22.70
N VAL A 59 14.48 -16.00 23.13
CA VAL A 59 14.96 -14.87 22.32
C VAL A 59 15.72 -15.35 21.08
N ALA A 60 16.57 -16.38 21.21
CA ALA A 60 17.28 -16.95 20.06
C ALA A 60 16.31 -17.56 19.02
N ILE A 61 15.32 -18.31 19.48
CA ILE A 61 14.27 -18.87 18.61
C ILE A 61 13.50 -17.73 17.90
N LEU A 62 13.10 -16.71 18.65
CA LEU A 62 12.41 -15.54 18.08
C LEU A 62 13.29 -14.84 17.02
N ALA A 63 14.59 -14.64 17.31
CA ALA A 63 15.53 -14.04 16.37
C ALA A 63 15.69 -14.88 15.09
N ILE A 64 15.69 -16.21 15.20
CA ILE A 64 15.72 -17.11 14.04
C ILE A 64 14.44 -16.96 13.22
N PHE A 65 13.26 -16.94 13.84
CA PHE A 65 11.99 -16.74 13.12
C PHE A 65 11.93 -15.38 12.42
N VAL A 66 12.37 -14.32 13.08
CA VAL A 66 12.44 -12.97 12.48
C VAL A 66 13.43 -12.97 11.31
N GLY A 67 14.61 -13.57 11.48
CA GLY A 67 15.63 -13.68 10.44
C GLY A 67 15.18 -14.48 9.23
N LEU A 68 14.52 -15.62 9.43
CA LEU A 68 13.93 -16.43 8.36
C LEU A 68 12.79 -15.68 7.65
N GLY A 69 11.92 -15.02 8.39
CA GLY A 69 10.85 -14.20 7.81
C GLY A 69 11.40 -13.04 6.97
N TRP A 70 12.45 -12.37 7.45
CA TRP A 70 13.15 -11.36 6.69
C TRP A 70 13.78 -11.92 5.41
N ALA A 71 14.49 -13.05 5.51
CA ALA A 71 15.10 -13.71 4.35
C ALA A 71 14.04 -14.15 3.33
N GLN A 72 12.91 -14.67 3.80
CA GLN A 72 11.81 -15.09 2.95
C GLN A 72 11.25 -13.92 2.12
N LEU A 73 11.09 -12.75 2.72
CA LEU A 73 10.56 -11.58 2.02
C LEU A 73 11.60 -10.89 1.12
N TYR A 74 12.81 -10.64 1.63
CA TYR A 74 13.78 -9.80 0.95
C TYR A 74 14.80 -10.55 0.09
N LEU A 75 15.17 -11.78 0.48
CA LEU A 75 16.09 -12.60 -0.31
C LEU A 75 15.37 -13.51 -1.29
N TRP A 76 14.36 -14.23 -0.82
CA TRP A 76 13.60 -15.18 -1.66
C TRP A 76 12.39 -14.57 -2.36
N LYS A 77 12.05 -13.31 -2.00
CA LYS A 77 10.95 -12.53 -2.62
C LYS A 77 9.64 -13.31 -2.64
N ASP A 78 9.28 -13.88 -1.51
CA ASP A 78 8.07 -14.69 -1.37
C ASP A 78 6.82 -13.89 -1.74
N THR A 79 6.02 -14.44 -2.64
CA THR A 79 4.76 -13.85 -3.13
C THR A 79 3.53 -14.62 -2.66
N SER A 80 3.69 -15.51 -1.68
CA SER A 80 2.60 -16.33 -1.15
C SER A 80 1.52 -15.50 -0.45
N ASP A 81 0.32 -16.08 -0.33
CA ASP A 81 -0.77 -15.48 0.46
C ASP A 81 -0.39 -15.27 1.92
N ILE A 82 0.46 -16.14 2.47
CA ILE A 82 0.96 -16.03 3.84
C ILE A 82 1.83 -14.78 4.00
N ALA A 83 2.77 -14.57 3.07
CA ALA A 83 3.61 -13.36 3.05
C ALA A 83 2.76 -12.09 2.96
N TYR A 84 1.73 -12.08 2.10
CA TYR A 84 0.81 -10.97 1.97
C TYR A 84 0.04 -10.70 3.28
N ARG A 85 -0.53 -11.73 3.92
CA ARG A 85 -1.27 -11.58 5.17
C ARG A 85 -0.39 -11.07 6.32
N ILE A 86 0.83 -11.58 6.44
CA ILE A 86 1.80 -11.15 7.46
C ILE A 86 2.18 -9.68 7.23
N THR A 87 2.49 -9.29 5.99
CA THR A 87 2.90 -7.91 5.66
C THR A 87 1.75 -6.90 5.72
N LYS A 88 0.50 -7.35 5.67
CA LYS A 88 -0.68 -6.51 5.98
C LYS A 88 -0.74 -6.09 7.46
N ILE A 89 -0.34 -7.00 8.36
CA ILE A 89 -0.33 -6.74 9.82
C ILE A 89 0.95 -6.01 10.22
N LEU A 90 2.10 -6.42 9.65
CA LEU A 90 3.41 -5.82 9.88
C LEU A 90 3.77 -4.94 8.68
N PRO A 91 3.70 -3.60 8.79
CA PRO A 91 3.96 -2.69 7.69
C PRO A 91 5.45 -2.61 7.36
N LEU A 92 5.98 -3.70 6.77
CA LEU A 92 7.37 -3.79 6.33
C LEU A 92 7.56 -3.00 5.04
N PRO A 93 8.63 -2.20 4.90
CA PRO A 93 8.87 -1.42 3.68
C PRO A 93 9.42 -2.30 2.55
N VAL A 94 8.98 -2.07 1.31
CA VAL A 94 9.59 -2.64 0.09
C VAL A 94 10.46 -1.61 -0.62
N ALA A 95 10.13 -0.35 -0.48
CA ALA A 95 10.85 0.79 -1.04
C ALA A 95 10.49 2.05 -0.23
N ASN A 96 11.19 3.15 -0.49
CA ASN A 96 10.93 4.43 0.16
C ASN A 96 10.94 5.55 -0.91
N ILE A 97 10.02 6.51 -0.80
CA ILE A 97 9.99 7.69 -1.64
C ILE A 97 10.01 8.95 -0.78
N ASP A 98 11.10 9.68 -0.82
CA ASP A 98 11.29 10.95 -0.09
C ASP A 98 10.94 10.85 1.41
N GLY A 99 11.41 9.78 2.04
CA GLY A 99 11.16 9.49 3.47
C GLY A 99 9.87 8.72 3.77
N GLU A 100 8.97 8.53 2.82
CA GLU A 100 7.73 7.76 2.99
C GLU A 100 7.92 6.30 2.55
N ASN A 101 7.57 5.36 3.42
CA ASN A 101 7.72 3.94 3.15
C ASN A 101 6.56 3.40 2.31
N ALA A 102 6.89 2.74 1.21
CA ALA A 102 5.97 1.89 0.47
C ALA A 102 5.90 0.52 1.16
N ASN A 103 4.71 0.09 1.56
CA ASN A 103 4.53 -1.16 2.28
C ASN A 103 4.68 -2.38 1.36
N TYR A 104 5.27 -3.43 1.91
CA TYR A 104 5.42 -4.70 1.19
C TYR A 104 4.05 -5.31 0.82
N SER A 105 3.03 -5.16 1.66
CA SER A 105 1.66 -5.57 1.35
C SER A 105 1.07 -4.83 0.15
N ASP A 106 1.34 -3.53 0.00
CA ASP A 106 0.87 -2.75 -1.15
C ASP A 106 1.55 -3.24 -2.44
N TYR A 107 2.84 -3.57 -2.38
CA TYR A 107 3.56 -4.21 -3.48
C TYR A 107 2.98 -5.59 -3.84
N LEU A 108 2.77 -6.46 -2.85
CA LEU A 108 2.25 -7.81 -3.07
C LEU A 108 0.83 -7.81 -3.63
N LEU A 109 -0.02 -6.85 -3.26
CA LEU A 109 -1.36 -6.69 -3.83
C LEU A 109 -1.32 -6.65 -5.36
N TYR A 110 -0.43 -5.86 -5.94
CA TYR A 110 -0.30 -5.72 -7.39
C TYR A 110 0.57 -6.80 -8.02
N HIS A 111 1.65 -7.20 -7.36
CA HIS A 111 2.60 -8.16 -7.94
C HIS A 111 2.03 -9.55 -8.07
N ARG A 112 1.28 -10.03 -7.07
CA ARG A 112 0.60 -11.33 -7.11
C ARG A 112 -0.40 -11.40 -8.26
N SER A 113 -1.19 -10.34 -8.44
CA SER A 113 -2.11 -10.23 -9.59
C SER A 113 -1.35 -10.29 -10.93
N SER A 114 -0.27 -9.53 -11.06
CA SER A 114 0.55 -9.55 -12.29
C SER A 114 1.17 -10.92 -12.56
N LEU A 115 1.67 -11.61 -11.54
CA LEU A 115 2.23 -12.96 -11.68
C LEU A 115 1.17 -13.98 -12.11
N ALA A 116 -0.02 -13.90 -11.54
CA ALA A 116 -1.12 -14.79 -11.90
C ALA A 116 -1.57 -14.58 -13.36
N VAL A 117 -1.62 -13.33 -13.83
CA VAL A 117 -1.87 -13.02 -15.24
C VAL A 117 -0.77 -13.60 -16.14
N LEU A 118 0.51 -13.46 -15.76
CA LEU A 118 1.63 -14.05 -16.50
C LEU A 118 1.53 -15.58 -16.55
N GLN A 119 1.15 -16.20 -15.43
CA GLN A 119 0.96 -17.66 -15.36
C GLN A 119 -0.18 -18.11 -16.26
N ALA A 120 -1.31 -17.43 -16.26
CA ALA A 120 -2.44 -17.73 -17.14
C ALA A 120 -2.09 -17.59 -18.63
N GLN A 121 -1.13 -16.70 -18.96
CA GLN A 121 -0.62 -16.52 -20.32
C GLN A 121 0.53 -17.47 -20.68
N GLY A 122 0.94 -18.39 -19.80
CA GLY A 122 2.09 -19.28 -20.02
C GLY A 122 3.44 -18.54 -20.10
N GLN A 123 3.57 -17.38 -19.44
CA GLN A 123 4.74 -16.49 -19.54
C GLN A 123 5.49 -16.33 -18.20
N SER A 124 5.14 -17.13 -17.21
CA SER A 124 5.74 -17.09 -15.86
C SER A 124 7.25 -17.34 -15.84
N ASP A 125 7.78 -18.08 -16.83
CA ASP A 125 9.20 -18.41 -16.92
C ASP A 125 10.04 -17.31 -17.60
N GLN A 126 9.40 -16.27 -18.13
CA GLN A 126 10.07 -15.15 -18.81
C GLN A 126 10.59 -14.15 -17.77
N LYS A 127 11.82 -14.33 -17.33
CA LYS A 127 12.46 -13.53 -16.27
C LYS A 127 12.36 -12.02 -16.49
N ASP A 128 12.50 -11.56 -17.73
CA ASP A 128 12.43 -10.12 -18.05
C ASP A 128 11.01 -9.57 -17.84
N LYS A 129 9.98 -10.34 -18.20
CA LYS A 129 8.59 -9.94 -17.95
C LYS A 129 8.28 -9.94 -16.45
N VAL A 130 8.69 -10.97 -15.72
CA VAL A 130 8.52 -11.03 -14.26
C VAL A 130 9.19 -9.82 -13.62
N LYS A 131 10.43 -9.49 -14.00
CA LYS A 131 11.14 -8.32 -13.50
C LYS A 131 10.46 -7.00 -13.87
N PHE A 132 9.92 -6.89 -15.07
CA PHE A 132 9.16 -5.72 -15.51
C PHE A 132 7.92 -5.49 -14.63
N TYR A 133 7.10 -6.53 -14.43
CA TYR A 133 5.92 -6.44 -13.58
C TYR A 133 6.26 -6.26 -12.09
N GLN A 134 7.38 -6.82 -11.63
CA GLN A 134 7.89 -6.55 -10.29
C GLN A 134 8.18 -5.05 -10.11
N ASN A 135 8.90 -4.45 -11.04
CA ASN A 135 9.21 -3.02 -11.01
C ASN A 135 7.95 -2.14 -11.10
N GLN A 136 6.98 -2.54 -11.95
CA GLN A 136 5.69 -1.85 -12.00
C GLN A 136 4.95 -1.92 -10.66
N SER A 137 4.94 -3.07 -10.01
CA SER A 137 4.27 -3.26 -8.72
C SER A 137 4.95 -2.47 -7.60
N ILE A 138 6.28 -2.36 -7.61
CA ILE A 138 7.03 -1.46 -6.71
C ILE A 138 6.64 0.00 -6.98
N ASN A 139 6.58 0.41 -8.24
CA ASN A 139 6.15 1.76 -8.60
C ASN A 139 4.72 2.05 -8.12
N LYS A 140 3.80 1.07 -8.22
CA LYS A 140 2.45 1.20 -7.68
C LYS A 140 2.44 1.39 -6.16
N ALA A 141 3.24 0.60 -5.44
CA ALA A 141 3.37 0.75 -3.99
C ALA A 141 3.95 2.12 -3.60
N LEU A 142 4.92 2.63 -4.36
CA LEU A 142 5.47 3.98 -4.19
C LEU A 142 4.44 5.07 -4.47
N GLU A 143 3.62 4.93 -5.54
CA GLU A 143 2.51 5.85 -5.82
C GLU A 143 1.50 5.89 -4.67
N VAL A 144 1.15 4.71 -4.12
CA VAL A 144 0.25 4.59 -2.96
C VAL A 144 0.84 5.28 -1.73
N ALA A 145 2.12 5.05 -1.43
CA ALA A 145 2.81 5.69 -0.32
C ALA A 145 2.81 7.21 -0.46
N TYR A 146 3.16 7.71 -1.65
CA TYR A 146 3.18 9.14 -1.95
C TYR A 146 1.77 9.76 -1.87
N ALA A 147 0.75 9.07 -2.40
CA ALA A 147 -0.64 9.51 -2.28
C ALA A 147 -1.11 9.57 -0.82
N LYS A 148 -0.76 8.58 0.01
CA LYS A 148 -1.04 8.57 1.46
C LYS A 148 -0.38 9.76 2.17
N ARG A 149 0.87 10.08 1.82
CA ARG A 149 1.57 11.25 2.35
C ARG A 149 0.84 12.55 2.02
N LEU A 150 0.59 12.78 0.71
CA LEU A 150 -0.10 14.00 0.27
C LEU A 150 -1.53 14.11 0.84
N ALA A 151 -2.21 12.98 1.03
CA ALA A 151 -3.52 12.95 1.67
C ALA A 151 -3.44 13.43 3.12
N ARG A 152 -2.44 12.98 3.90
CA ARG A 152 -2.21 13.48 5.26
C ARG A 152 -1.91 14.99 5.28
N GLU A 153 -1.03 15.45 4.39
CA GLU A 153 -0.64 16.87 4.26
C GLU A 153 -1.83 17.77 3.91
N ASN A 154 -2.83 17.24 3.18
CA ASN A 154 -4.01 17.99 2.73
C ASN A 154 -5.30 17.63 3.48
N ASN A 155 -5.24 16.85 4.57
CA ASN A 155 -6.38 16.38 5.35
C ASN A 155 -7.46 15.66 4.51
N ILE A 156 -7.02 14.85 3.54
CA ILE A 156 -7.90 14.08 2.67
C ILE A 156 -8.07 12.69 3.25
N THR A 157 -9.33 12.27 3.38
CA THR A 157 -9.72 10.91 3.78
C THR A 157 -10.68 10.35 2.75
N VAL A 158 -10.56 9.05 2.46
CA VAL A 158 -11.48 8.33 1.60
C VAL A 158 -12.38 7.48 2.47
N ASP A 159 -13.67 7.78 2.43
CA ASP A 159 -14.72 7.02 3.11
C ASP A 159 -14.95 5.68 2.39
N ASP A 160 -15.16 4.62 3.18
CA ASP A 160 -15.44 3.28 2.65
C ASP A 160 -16.75 3.22 1.85
N ASN A 161 -17.73 4.10 2.14
CA ASN A 161 -18.95 4.23 1.34
C ASN A 161 -18.63 4.71 -0.08
N LYS A 162 -17.72 5.69 -0.24
CA LYS A 162 -17.28 6.14 -1.57
C LYS A 162 -16.60 5.02 -2.36
N VAL A 163 -15.85 4.15 -1.67
CA VAL A 163 -15.23 2.98 -2.30
C VAL A 163 -16.28 2.00 -2.79
N GLN A 164 -17.28 1.70 -1.98
CA GLN A 164 -18.38 0.83 -2.36
C GLN A 164 -19.19 1.41 -3.52
N ASP A 165 -19.48 2.70 -3.51
CA ASP A 165 -20.17 3.39 -4.59
C ASP A 165 -19.37 3.33 -5.91
N LEU A 166 -18.05 3.46 -5.84
CA LEU A 166 -17.20 3.33 -7.04
C LEU A 166 -17.25 1.90 -7.60
N ILE A 167 -17.12 0.89 -6.74
CA ILE A 167 -17.22 -0.53 -7.15
C ILE A 167 -18.59 -0.80 -7.77
N LYS A 168 -19.66 -0.33 -7.14
CA LYS A 168 -21.03 -0.48 -7.65
C LYS A 168 -21.20 0.18 -9.02
N LYS A 169 -20.72 1.41 -9.19
CA LYS A 169 -20.75 2.12 -10.49
C LYS A 169 -19.94 1.39 -11.56
N GLN A 170 -18.80 0.81 -11.21
CA GLN A 170 -18.01 -0.01 -12.15
C GLN A 170 -18.76 -1.29 -12.54
N GLN A 171 -19.38 -1.96 -11.58
CA GLN A 171 -20.22 -3.14 -11.84
C GLN A 171 -21.40 -2.79 -12.74
N GLU A 172 -22.15 -1.73 -12.44
CA GLU A 172 -23.27 -1.27 -13.23
C GLU A 172 -22.84 -0.93 -14.67
N SER A 173 -21.71 -0.22 -14.82
CA SER A 173 -21.17 0.12 -16.14
C SER A 173 -20.68 -1.08 -16.94
N SER A 174 -20.27 -2.16 -16.27
CA SER A 174 -19.90 -3.43 -16.94
C SER A 174 -21.11 -4.26 -17.36
N LYS A 175 -22.31 -3.92 -16.91
CA LYS A 175 -23.57 -4.67 -17.15
C LYS A 175 -23.52 -6.12 -16.67
N LEU A 176 -22.68 -6.42 -15.68
CA LEU A 176 -22.54 -7.75 -15.10
C LEU A 176 -23.42 -7.90 -13.85
N SER A 177 -23.91 -9.12 -13.62
CA SER A 177 -24.47 -9.47 -12.33
C SER A 177 -23.38 -9.40 -11.24
N GLN A 178 -23.77 -9.34 -9.97
CA GLN A 178 -22.82 -9.33 -8.85
C GLN A 178 -21.86 -10.53 -8.91
N SER A 179 -22.42 -11.73 -9.09
CA SER A 179 -21.61 -12.96 -9.13
C SER A 179 -20.67 -13.00 -10.34
N ALA A 180 -21.12 -12.53 -11.52
CA ALA A 180 -20.28 -12.45 -12.71
C ALA A 180 -19.15 -11.42 -12.51
N TYR A 181 -19.43 -10.27 -11.90
CA TYR A 181 -18.42 -9.26 -11.59
C TYR A 181 -17.37 -9.80 -10.62
N GLU A 182 -17.78 -10.46 -9.54
CA GLU A 182 -16.87 -11.11 -8.58
C GLU A 182 -16.00 -12.18 -9.25
N SER A 183 -16.56 -12.98 -10.17
CA SER A 183 -15.79 -13.96 -10.95
C SER A 183 -14.77 -13.28 -11.85
N VAL A 184 -15.14 -12.21 -12.55
CA VAL A 184 -14.20 -11.42 -13.38
C VAL A 184 -13.06 -10.83 -12.55
N VAL A 185 -13.35 -10.28 -11.37
CA VAL A 185 -12.33 -9.78 -10.46
C VAL A 185 -11.38 -10.88 -10.01
N LYS A 186 -11.94 -12.04 -9.64
CA LYS A 186 -11.16 -13.20 -9.20
C LYS A 186 -10.33 -13.80 -10.34
N ASP A 187 -10.91 -13.97 -11.51
CA ASP A 187 -10.30 -14.70 -12.61
C ASP A 187 -9.30 -13.84 -13.39
N ASN A 188 -9.58 -12.52 -13.56
CA ASN A 188 -8.71 -11.63 -14.33
C ASN A 188 -7.69 -10.89 -13.48
N LEU A 189 -8.07 -10.48 -12.25
CA LEU A 189 -7.17 -9.73 -11.36
C LEU A 189 -6.54 -10.61 -10.28
N HIS A 190 -7.07 -11.82 -10.09
CA HIS A 190 -6.70 -12.73 -9.00
C HIS A 190 -6.80 -12.05 -7.62
N TRP A 191 -7.80 -11.18 -7.47
CA TRP A 191 -8.12 -10.49 -6.22
C TRP A 191 -9.38 -11.03 -5.59
N SER A 192 -9.42 -11.05 -4.26
CA SER A 192 -10.66 -11.10 -3.52
C SER A 192 -11.39 -9.75 -3.59
N MET A 193 -12.68 -9.70 -3.25
CA MET A 193 -13.41 -8.44 -3.17
C MET A 193 -12.83 -7.48 -2.12
N ASP A 194 -12.21 -7.98 -1.05
CA ASP A 194 -11.51 -7.15 -0.07
C ASP A 194 -10.23 -6.54 -0.64
N GLU A 195 -9.49 -7.29 -1.46
CA GLU A 195 -8.31 -6.76 -2.18
C GLU A 195 -8.71 -5.72 -3.23
N LEU A 196 -9.82 -5.95 -3.94
CA LEU A 196 -10.39 -4.94 -4.85
C LEU A 196 -10.75 -3.66 -4.08
N LYS A 197 -11.42 -3.76 -2.93
CA LYS A 197 -11.75 -2.59 -2.09
C LYS A 197 -10.51 -1.80 -1.69
N ILE A 198 -9.42 -2.49 -1.30
CA ILE A 198 -8.15 -1.85 -0.97
C ILE A 198 -7.58 -1.11 -2.19
N ALA A 199 -7.52 -1.77 -3.35
CA ALA A 199 -7.02 -1.16 -4.57
C ALA A 199 -7.88 0.04 -5.01
N MET A 200 -9.21 -0.05 -4.91
CA MET A 200 -10.14 1.05 -5.21
C MET A 200 -9.98 2.22 -4.23
N LYS A 201 -9.77 1.93 -2.95
CA LYS A 201 -9.48 2.96 -1.94
C LYS A 201 -8.21 3.75 -2.28
N TYR A 202 -7.16 3.07 -2.72
CA TYR A 202 -5.93 3.74 -3.15
C TYR A 202 -6.11 4.54 -4.44
N THR A 203 -6.91 4.03 -5.38
CA THR A 203 -7.27 4.75 -6.60
C THR A 203 -8.01 6.04 -6.27
N LEU A 204 -9.05 5.98 -5.44
CA LEU A 204 -9.80 7.15 -5.00
C LEU A 204 -8.91 8.14 -4.23
N LEU A 205 -8.04 7.64 -3.34
CA LEU A 205 -7.12 8.49 -2.59
C LEU A 205 -6.21 9.29 -3.53
N LYS A 206 -5.62 8.61 -4.53
CA LYS A 206 -4.79 9.26 -5.55
C LYS A 206 -5.60 10.30 -6.35
N GLN A 207 -6.83 9.98 -6.75
CA GLN A 207 -7.73 10.90 -7.47
C GLN A 207 -8.04 12.14 -6.65
N GLU A 208 -8.52 11.99 -5.41
CA GLU A 208 -8.86 13.11 -4.53
C GLU A 208 -7.64 14.00 -4.25
N VAL A 209 -6.47 13.39 -4.03
CA VAL A 209 -5.21 14.13 -3.87
C VAL A 209 -4.86 14.89 -5.15
N SER A 210 -4.95 14.24 -6.32
CA SER A 210 -4.62 14.87 -7.61
C SER A 210 -5.49 16.09 -7.89
N PHE A 211 -6.80 15.98 -7.65
CA PHE A 211 -7.72 17.11 -7.76
C PHE A 211 -7.42 18.24 -6.77
N LYS A 212 -6.95 17.89 -5.56
CA LYS A 212 -6.69 18.89 -4.52
C LYS A 212 -5.41 19.70 -4.76
N ILE A 213 -4.37 19.05 -5.30
CA ILE A 213 -3.04 19.68 -5.42
C ILE A 213 -2.81 20.36 -6.77
N ASP A 214 -3.60 20.04 -7.80
CA ASP A 214 -3.41 20.57 -9.16
C ASP A 214 -4.08 21.94 -9.35
N LYS A 215 -3.42 22.97 -8.82
CA LYS A 215 -3.89 24.35 -8.94
C LYS A 215 -3.91 24.85 -10.38
N THR A 216 -2.98 24.35 -11.21
CA THR A 216 -2.95 24.68 -12.64
C THR A 216 -4.22 24.19 -13.35
N ALA A 217 -4.68 22.98 -13.01
CA ALA A 217 -5.94 22.47 -13.54
C ALA A 217 -7.15 23.30 -13.05
N ASP A 218 -7.19 23.70 -11.77
CA ASP A 218 -8.26 24.56 -11.24
C ASP A 218 -8.32 25.93 -11.96
N ASP A 219 -7.15 26.55 -12.24
CA ASP A 219 -7.06 27.82 -12.96
C ASP A 219 -7.51 27.67 -14.42
N LEU A 220 -7.14 26.56 -15.07
CA LEU A 220 -7.57 26.26 -16.43
C LEU A 220 -9.09 26.02 -16.49
N VAL A 221 -9.67 25.31 -15.54
CA VAL A 221 -11.12 25.11 -15.43
C VAL A 221 -11.83 26.44 -15.30
N SER A 222 -11.36 27.33 -14.41
CA SER A 222 -11.92 28.67 -14.22
C SER A 222 -11.83 29.49 -15.50
N THR A 223 -10.73 29.41 -16.22
CA THR A 223 -10.54 30.10 -17.52
C THR A 223 -11.52 29.58 -18.56
N ILE A 224 -11.71 28.26 -18.67
CA ILE A 224 -12.67 27.65 -19.61
C ILE A 224 -14.08 28.05 -19.24
N GLN A 225 -14.48 28.02 -17.97
CA GLN A 225 -15.81 28.45 -17.54
C GLN A 225 -16.12 29.92 -17.94
N ASN A 226 -15.14 30.83 -17.78
CA ASN A 226 -15.29 32.22 -18.21
C ASN A 226 -15.44 32.33 -19.71
N LYS A 227 -14.71 31.55 -20.51
CA LYS A 227 -14.85 31.51 -21.97
C LYS A 227 -16.21 30.95 -22.40
N VAL A 228 -16.72 29.93 -21.75
CA VAL A 228 -18.06 29.37 -21.97
C VAL A 228 -19.12 30.41 -21.66
N LYS A 229 -19.00 31.12 -20.53
CA LYS A 229 -19.93 32.24 -20.18
C LYS A 229 -19.92 33.38 -21.19
N SER A 230 -18.78 33.62 -21.85
CA SER A 230 -18.67 34.61 -22.93
C SER A 230 -19.20 34.12 -24.30
N GLY A 231 -19.76 32.89 -24.34
CA GLY A 231 -20.39 32.34 -25.56
C GLY A 231 -19.43 31.64 -26.52
N LYS A 232 -18.18 31.38 -26.12
CA LYS A 232 -17.24 30.63 -26.97
C LYS A 232 -17.61 29.15 -27.06
N SER A 233 -17.44 28.59 -28.25
CA SER A 233 -17.61 27.14 -28.44
C SER A 233 -16.47 26.34 -27.82
N LEU A 234 -16.70 25.03 -27.57
CA LEU A 234 -15.60 24.12 -27.07
C LEU A 234 -14.45 24.05 -28.08
N LYS A 235 -14.72 24.17 -29.38
CA LYS A 235 -13.69 24.15 -30.40
C LYS A 235 -12.79 25.39 -30.32
N ASP A 236 -13.36 26.58 -30.24
CA ASP A 236 -12.59 27.82 -30.10
C ASP A 236 -11.77 27.81 -28.80
N ILE A 237 -12.34 27.27 -27.71
CA ILE A 237 -11.67 27.14 -26.44
C ILE A 237 -10.46 26.18 -26.55
N ALA A 238 -10.64 25.02 -27.21
CA ALA A 238 -9.58 24.06 -27.39
C ALA A 238 -8.44 24.64 -28.26
N ASP A 239 -8.78 25.31 -29.32
CA ASP A 239 -7.82 25.96 -30.23
C ASP A 239 -7.01 27.06 -29.51
N GLU A 240 -7.64 27.86 -28.66
CA GLU A 240 -6.96 28.89 -27.86
C GLU A 240 -6.09 28.31 -26.71
N MET A 241 -6.54 27.21 -26.09
CA MET A 241 -5.82 26.57 -24.96
C MET A 241 -4.66 25.70 -25.45
N GLY A 242 -4.72 25.20 -26.68
CA GLY A 242 -3.68 24.39 -27.31
C GLY A 242 -3.37 23.13 -26.50
N ASN A 243 -2.11 22.86 -26.28
CA ASN A 243 -1.61 21.67 -25.58
C ASN A 243 -1.90 21.63 -24.07
N LYS A 244 -2.52 22.66 -23.49
CA LYS A 244 -2.93 22.68 -22.08
C LYS A 244 -4.16 21.83 -21.82
N VAL A 245 -4.92 21.52 -22.87
CA VAL A 245 -6.13 20.69 -22.81
C VAL A 245 -6.07 19.58 -23.84
N GLN A 246 -6.87 18.55 -23.62
CA GLN A 246 -7.13 17.49 -24.60
C GLN A 246 -8.55 17.65 -25.11
N SER A 247 -8.80 17.44 -26.38
CA SER A 247 -10.13 17.59 -26.96
C SER A 247 -10.47 16.48 -27.93
N VAL A 248 -11.72 16.10 -27.95
CA VAL A 248 -12.30 15.19 -28.93
C VAL A 248 -13.59 15.81 -29.46
N PHE A 249 -13.74 15.87 -30.76
CA PHE A 249 -14.90 16.43 -31.41
C PHE A 249 -15.65 15.40 -32.24
N ASN A 250 -16.98 15.51 -32.21
CA ASN A 250 -17.89 14.66 -32.98
C ASN A 250 -17.72 13.16 -32.69
N LEU A 251 -17.49 12.80 -31.44
CA LEU A 251 -17.45 11.40 -31.01
C LEU A 251 -18.84 10.80 -31.04
N SER A 252 -19.05 9.79 -31.87
CA SER A 252 -20.32 9.05 -31.97
C SER A 252 -20.19 7.71 -31.27
N VAL A 253 -21.04 7.47 -30.28
CA VAL A 253 -21.05 6.25 -29.49
C VAL A 253 -22.50 5.82 -29.20
N SER A 254 -22.69 4.58 -28.78
CA SER A 254 -24.00 4.13 -28.29
C SER A 254 -24.38 4.89 -27.00
N ALA A 255 -25.66 5.17 -26.81
CA ALA A 255 -26.17 5.88 -25.62
C ALA A 255 -25.86 5.13 -24.31
N ASP A 256 -25.61 3.82 -24.39
CA ASP A 256 -25.22 2.99 -23.26
C ASP A 256 -23.70 2.79 -23.12
N ASN A 257 -22.89 3.63 -23.80
CA ASN A 257 -21.44 3.55 -23.75
C ASN A 257 -20.89 3.82 -22.34
N SER A 258 -19.92 3.02 -21.91
CA SER A 258 -19.28 3.10 -20.61
C SER A 258 -17.96 3.86 -20.69
N ASP A 259 -18.03 5.19 -20.67
CA ASP A 259 -16.89 6.12 -20.75
C ASP A 259 -16.67 6.93 -19.45
N GLY A 260 -16.98 6.33 -18.32
CA GLY A 260 -16.87 7.01 -17.03
C GLY A 260 -17.96 8.06 -16.77
N GLY A 261 -19.02 8.04 -17.58
CA GLY A 261 -20.19 8.89 -17.41
C GLY A 261 -20.27 10.09 -18.37
N LEU A 262 -19.35 10.23 -19.33
CA LEU A 262 -19.38 11.33 -20.31
C LEU A 262 -20.59 11.23 -21.24
N THR A 263 -20.84 10.08 -21.84
CA THR A 263 -22.02 9.83 -22.70
C THR A 263 -23.31 10.13 -21.94
N LYS A 264 -23.45 9.61 -20.72
CA LYS A 264 -24.62 9.88 -19.88
C LYS A 264 -24.78 11.37 -19.58
N SER A 265 -23.67 12.08 -19.31
CA SER A 265 -23.71 13.52 -19.06
C SER A 265 -24.09 14.30 -20.34
N ALA A 266 -23.60 13.87 -21.50
CA ALA A 266 -23.94 14.47 -22.79
C ALA A 266 -25.44 14.35 -23.11
N THR A 267 -26.07 13.19 -22.87
CA THR A 267 -27.50 12.97 -23.12
C THR A 267 -28.42 13.84 -22.26
N LEU A 268 -27.95 14.37 -21.15
CA LEU A 268 -28.72 15.27 -20.26
C LEU A 268 -28.64 16.73 -20.70
N LEU A 269 -27.80 17.05 -21.69
CA LEU A 269 -27.65 18.43 -22.18
C LEU A 269 -28.60 18.74 -23.33
N ALA A 270 -29.07 19.98 -23.41
CA ALA A 270 -29.66 20.48 -24.65
C ALA A 270 -28.54 20.57 -25.72
N LYS A 271 -28.94 20.30 -26.98
CA LYS A 271 -28.04 20.38 -28.13
C LYS A 271 -27.27 21.71 -28.15
N GLY A 272 -25.95 21.64 -28.29
CA GLY A 272 -25.04 22.78 -28.32
C GLY A 272 -24.76 23.44 -26.98
N LYS A 273 -25.43 23.05 -25.88
CA LYS A 273 -25.06 23.52 -24.54
C LYS A 273 -23.80 22.80 -24.05
N ILE A 274 -22.93 23.56 -23.37
CA ILE A 274 -21.71 23.06 -22.74
C ILE A 274 -22.03 22.80 -21.26
N SER A 275 -21.55 21.65 -20.73
CA SER A 275 -21.74 21.29 -19.35
C SER A 275 -20.89 22.16 -18.39
N GLU A 276 -21.27 22.20 -17.12
CA GLU A 276 -20.31 22.52 -16.05
C GLU A 276 -19.17 21.50 -16.03
N PRO A 277 -18.01 21.81 -15.38
CA PRO A 277 -16.90 20.87 -15.33
C PRO A 277 -17.28 19.57 -14.62
N LEU A 278 -17.09 18.47 -15.32
CA LEU A 278 -17.44 17.12 -14.87
C LEU A 278 -16.17 16.36 -14.45
N LYS A 279 -16.29 15.54 -13.42
CA LYS A 279 -15.28 14.53 -13.05
C LYS A 279 -15.81 13.16 -13.46
N THR A 280 -15.00 12.39 -14.20
CA THR A 280 -15.37 11.04 -14.60
C THR A 280 -14.94 10.00 -13.56
N LEU A 281 -15.39 8.75 -13.70
CA LEU A 281 -14.93 7.64 -12.87
C LEU A 281 -13.43 7.37 -13.05
N ALA A 282 -12.83 7.78 -14.17
CA ALA A 282 -11.38 7.68 -14.38
C ALA A 282 -10.58 8.59 -13.44
N GLY A 283 -11.17 9.72 -13.01
CA GLY A 283 -10.55 10.64 -12.06
C GLY A 283 -9.26 11.29 -12.57
N ASP A 284 -9.14 11.48 -13.89
CA ASP A 284 -7.93 11.87 -14.58
C ASP A 284 -7.96 13.31 -15.13
N GLY A 285 -9.04 14.06 -14.79
CA GLY A 285 -9.21 15.44 -15.21
C GLY A 285 -10.61 15.96 -15.03
N TYR A 286 -10.78 17.22 -15.44
CA TYR A 286 -12.09 17.89 -15.57
C TYR A 286 -12.49 17.87 -17.04
N TYR A 287 -13.76 17.59 -17.29
CA TYR A 287 -14.32 17.51 -18.63
C TYR A 287 -15.43 18.55 -18.82
N PHE A 288 -15.42 19.23 -19.95
CA PHE A 288 -16.51 20.05 -20.47
C PHE A 288 -17.07 19.35 -21.69
N VAL A 289 -18.34 19.02 -21.67
CA VAL A 289 -19.00 18.20 -22.69
C VAL A 289 -20.09 19.01 -23.37
N THR A 290 -20.30 18.82 -24.67
CA THR A 290 -21.42 19.34 -25.41
C THR A 290 -22.09 18.25 -26.27
N LEU A 291 -23.42 18.22 -26.29
CA LEU A 291 -24.18 17.33 -27.14
C LEU A 291 -24.27 17.94 -28.55
N ASN A 292 -23.85 17.21 -29.57
CA ASN A 292 -23.97 17.60 -30.97
C ASN A 292 -25.28 17.06 -31.59
N SER A 293 -25.58 15.76 -31.41
CA SER A 293 -26.86 15.15 -31.78
C SER A 293 -27.12 13.89 -30.93
N LEU A 294 -28.40 13.57 -30.83
CA LEU A 294 -28.91 12.33 -30.25
C LEU A 294 -29.93 11.76 -31.24
N GLU A 295 -29.60 10.65 -31.87
CA GLU A 295 -30.44 10.01 -32.88
C GLU A 295 -30.53 8.51 -32.55
N ASP A 296 -31.76 8.03 -32.40
CA ASP A 296 -32.06 6.68 -31.95
C ASP A 296 -31.29 6.31 -30.69
N ASN A 297 -30.30 5.43 -30.79
CA ASN A 297 -29.44 5.02 -29.68
C ASN A 297 -27.99 5.52 -29.85
N THR A 298 -27.75 6.50 -30.74
CA THR A 298 -26.42 7.06 -31.00
C THR A 298 -26.31 8.48 -30.44
N VAL A 299 -25.33 8.69 -29.59
CA VAL A 299 -25.01 9.99 -29.01
C VAL A 299 -23.75 10.52 -29.70
N ASN A 300 -23.89 11.68 -30.37
CA ASN A 300 -22.76 12.43 -30.89
C ASN A 300 -22.46 13.60 -29.93
N TYR A 301 -21.26 13.61 -29.38
CA TYR A 301 -20.82 14.65 -28.45
C TYR A 301 -19.38 15.06 -28.69
N SER A 302 -19.02 16.21 -28.13
CA SER A 302 -17.64 16.70 -28.10
C SER A 302 -17.25 17.02 -26.68
N TYR A 303 -15.95 16.92 -26.38
CA TYR A 303 -15.48 17.33 -25.07
C TYR A 303 -14.09 18.00 -25.13
N VAL A 304 -13.84 18.83 -24.11
CA VAL A 304 -12.53 19.36 -23.76
C VAL A 304 -12.20 18.86 -22.35
N LYS A 305 -11.01 18.26 -22.21
CA LYS A 305 -10.49 17.74 -20.95
C LYS A 305 -9.33 18.59 -20.47
N VAL A 306 -9.39 19.04 -19.21
CA VAL A 306 -8.27 19.59 -18.47
C VAL A 306 -7.62 18.44 -17.68
N PRO A 307 -6.45 17.92 -18.09
CA PRO A 307 -5.81 16.79 -17.44
C PRO A 307 -5.22 17.19 -16.09
N LEU A 308 -5.21 16.25 -15.14
CA LEU A 308 -4.47 16.39 -13.89
C LEU A 308 -3.03 15.91 -14.09
N THR A 309 -2.07 16.79 -13.89
CA THR A 309 -0.66 16.51 -14.19
C THR A 309 0.25 16.61 -12.98
N GLU A 310 -0.13 17.41 -11.98
CA GLU A 310 0.74 17.81 -10.87
C GLU A 310 1.21 16.61 -10.03
N PHE A 311 0.32 15.66 -9.71
CA PHE A 311 0.70 14.45 -8.96
C PHE A 311 1.80 13.67 -9.68
N ASN A 312 1.59 13.40 -10.97
CA ASN A 312 2.54 12.61 -11.76
C ASN A 312 3.87 13.37 -11.99
N ASN A 313 3.81 14.68 -12.17
CA ASN A 313 5.01 15.51 -12.33
C ASN A 313 5.86 15.49 -11.06
N ARG A 314 5.26 15.71 -9.88
CA ARG A 314 5.95 15.64 -8.59
C ARG A 314 6.49 14.23 -8.31
N PHE A 315 5.69 13.21 -8.54
CA PHE A 315 6.11 11.82 -8.34
C PHE A 315 7.30 11.45 -9.22
N ASN A 316 7.26 11.78 -10.52
CA ASN A 316 8.34 11.52 -11.46
C ASN A 316 9.60 12.34 -11.12
N TYR A 317 9.44 13.58 -10.67
CA TYR A 317 10.55 14.39 -10.17
C TYR A 317 11.27 13.71 -9.01
N LEU A 318 10.53 13.19 -8.02
CA LEU A 318 11.12 12.49 -6.88
C LEU A 318 11.85 11.20 -7.31
N LYS A 319 11.29 10.45 -8.26
CA LYS A 319 11.94 9.26 -8.81
C LYS A 319 13.26 9.58 -9.52
N ASN A 320 13.26 10.62 -10.35
CA ASN A 320 14.42 10.99 -11.18
C ASN A 320 15.56 11.64 -10.37
N ASN A 321 15.24 12.19 -9.19
CA ASN A 321 16.23 12.84 -8.32
C ASN A 321 16.70 11.95 -7.15
N ASN A 322 16.67 10.62 -7.34
CA ASN A 322 17.17 9.63 -6.37
C ASN A 322 16.52 9.74 -4.98
N LYS A 323 15.27 10.21 -4.92
CA LYS A 323 14.47 10.24 -3.70
C LYS A 323 13.74 8.91 -3.43
N VAL A 324 13.98 7.91 -4.27
CA VAL A 324 13.51 6.53 -4.11
C VAL A 324 14.68 5.66 -3.66
N LYS A 325 14.46 4.90 -2.58
CA LYS A 325 15.44 3.95 -2.01
C LYS A 325 14.81 2.56 -1.90
#